data_ad4d3fdb64f4ea567404386244df117c
#
_entry.id   ad4d3fdb64f4ea567404386244df117c
#
_cell.length_a   1.000
_cell.length_b   1.000
_cell.length_c   1.000
_cell.angle_alpha   90.00
_cell.angle_beta   90.00
_cell.angle_gamma   90.00
#
_symmetry.space_group_name_H-M   'P 1'
#
loop_
_entity.id
_entity.type
_entity.pdbx_description
1 polymer ?
#
loop_
_entity_poly.entity_id
_entity_poly.type
_entity_poly.pdbx_seq_one_letter_code
_entity_poly.pdbx_strand_id
1 'polypeptide(L)'
;MKIMTINEYQKAALRTVNKGKLSDAELLTNGVLGLSGESGECADIVKKHLFQGHELDTDKLANELGDVAWYLAVTAEAIGMDLETVLQMNVDKLYKRYPDGFSAERSIHREEEQ
;
A
#
# COMPACT_ATOMS: atom_id res chain seq x y z
N MET A 1 13.11 21.78 -1.66
CA MET A 1 12.89 20.50 -0.96
C MET A 1 13.04 19.35 -1.95
N LYS A 2 13.87 18.39 -1.61
CA LYS A 2 14.04 17.22 -2.46
C LYS A 2 12.83 16.27 -2.32
N ILE A 3 12.22 15.92 -3.45
CA ILE A 3 11.13 14.94 -3.47
C ILE A 3 11.75 13.55 -3.62
N MET A 4 11.39 12.65 -2.70
CA MET A 4 11.86 11.28 -2.70
C MET A 4 11.21 10.48 -3.83
N THR A 5 12.00 9.67 -4.56
CA THR A 5 11.44 8.71 -5.51
C THR A 5 10.92 7.49 -4.76
N ILE A 6 10.10 6.69 -5.45
CA ILE A 6 9.57 5.45 -4.87
C ILE A 6 10.70 4.48 -4.51
N ASN A 7 11.71 4.35 -5.37
CA ASN A 7 12.86 3.48 -5.09
C ASN A 7 13.68 3.99 -3.91
N GLU A 8 13.85 5.30 -3.78
CA GLU A 8 14.51 5.89 -2.62
C GLU A 8 13.72 5.60 -1.34
N TYR A 9 12.39 5.69 -1.40
CA TYR A 9 11.55 5.36 -0.27
C TYR A 9 11.72 3.90 0.14
N GLN A 10 11.62 2.96 -0.82
CA GLN A 10 11.75 1.53 -0.52
C GLN A 10 13.10 1.24 0.14
N LYS A 11 14.18 1.80 -0.39
CA LYS A 11 15.50 1.64 0.18
C LYS A 11 15.57 2.15 1.62
N ALA A 12 15.00 3.33 1.88
CA ALA A 12 14.97 3.91 3.22
C ALA A 12 14.14 3.06 4.19
N ALA A 13 12.98 2.58 3.73
CA ALA A 13 12.10 1.73 4.53
C ALA A 13 12.79 0.43 4.93
N LEU A 14 13.49 -0.20 3.98
CA LEU A 14 14.16 -1.47 4.21
C LEU A 14 15.31 -1.40 5.23
N ARG A 15 15.81 -0.21 5.53
CA ARG A 15 16.81 -0.04 6.60
C ARG A 15 16.29 -0.47 7.97
N THR A 16 14.97 -0.43 8.16
CA THR A 16 14.35 -0.77 9.44
C THR A 16 13.82 -2.21 9.50
N VAL A 17 14.03 -2.99 8.44
CA VAL A 17 13.67 -4.40 8.41
C VAL A 17 14.73 -5.24 9.11
N ASN A 18 14.31 -6.19 9.93
CA ASN A 18 15.20 -7.09 10.65
C ASN A 18 15.56 -8.31 9.79
N LYS A 19 16.21 -8.05 8.64
CA LYS A 19 16.55 -9.09 7.64
C LYS A 19 17.43 -10.20 8.17
N GLY A 20 18.32 -9.89 9.11
CA GLY A 20 19.24 -10.90 9.67
C GLY A 20 18.56 -11.91 10.57
N LYS A 21 17.32 -11.70 10.92
CA LYS A 21 16.56 -12.55 11.86
C LYS A 21 15.38 -13.27 11.21
N LEU A 22 14.97 -12.86 10.01
CA LEU A 22 13.79 -13.38 9.35
C LEU A 22 14.16 -14.15 8.08
N SER A 23 13.55 -15.32 7.89
CA SER A 23 13.59 -16.01 6.60
C SER A 23 12.75 -15.26 5.59
N ASP A 24 12.89 -15.58 4.30
CA ASP A 24 12.08 -14.97 3.26
C ASP A 24 10.58 -15.20 3.48
N ALA A 25 10.21 -16.41 3.91
CA ALA A 25 8.82 -16.74 4.21
C ALA A 25 8.29 -15.93 5.40
N GLU A 26 9.11 -15.75 6.42
CA GLU A 26 8.74 -14.93 7.58
C GLU A 26 8.61 -13.46 7.22
N LEU A 27 9.51 -12.95 6.38
CA LEU A 27 9.45 -11.57 5.90
C LEU A 27 8.16 -11.33 5.11
N LEU A 28 7.80 -12.25 4.21
CA LEU A 28 6.57 -12.18 3.43
C LEU A 28 5.34 -12.19 4.34
N THR A 29 5.30 -13.12 5.28
CA THR A 29 4.18 -13.25 6.22
C THR A 29 4.03 -11.99 7.07
N ASN A 30 5.14 -11.50 7.62
CA ASN A 30 5.14 -10.26 8.40
C ASN A 30 4.63 -9.08 7.56
N GLY A 31 5.05 -8.99 6.31
CA GLY A 31 4.63 -7.92 5.41
C GLY A 31 3.13 -7.91 5.17
N VAL A 32 2.56 -9.07 4.83
CA VAL A 32 1.13 -9.18 4.53
C VAL A 32 0.26 -8.99 5.77
N LEU A 33 0.66 -9.60 6.89
CA LEU A 33 -0.08 -9.43 8.15
C LEU A 33 -0.04 -7.98 8.64
N GLY A 34 1.13 -7.34 8.55
CA GLY A 34 1.27 -5.93 8.94
C GLY A 34 0.47 -5.00 8.04
N LEU A 35 0.45 -5.28 6.73
CA LEU A 35 -0.36 -4.52 5.79
C LEU A 35 -1.83 -4.56 6.18
N SER A 36 -2.35 -5.74 6.49
CA SER A 36 -3.73 -5.91 6.95
C SER A 36 -3.98 -5.15 8.26
N GLY A 37 -3.06 -5.27 9.22
CA GLY A 37 -3.18 -4.60 10.52
C GLY A 37 -3.21 -3.08 10.40
N GLU A 38 -2.30 -2.50 9.62
CA GLU A 38 -2.23 -1.05 9.46
C GLU A 38 -3.41 -0.51 8.66
N SER A 39 -3.90 -1.28 7.68
CA SER A 39 -5.13 -0.91 6.97
C SER A 39 -6.31 -0.87 7.95
N GLY A 40 -6.36 -1.79 8.90
CA GLY A 40 -7.36 -1.81 9.96
C GLY A 40 -7.26 -0.60 10.88
N GLU A 41 -6.05 -0.15 11.19
CA GLU A 41 -5.84 1.06 12.00
C GLU A 41 -6.40 2.30 11.29
N CYS A 42 -6.21 2.39 9.97
CA CYS A 42 -6.80 3.47 9.17
C CYS A 42 -8.34 3.41 9.24
N ALA A 43 -8.90 2.21 9.10
CA ALA A 43 -10.34 2.01 9.15
C ALA A 43 -10.91 2.41 10.52
N ASP A 44 -10.21 2.09 11.60
CA ASP A 44 -10.64 2.43 12.95
C ASP A 44 -10.72 3.95 13.17
N ILE A 45 -9.74 4.68 12.66
CA ILE A 45 -9.72 6.15 12.76
C ILE A 45 -10.97 6.75 12.09
N VAL A 46 -11.31 6.28 10.90
CA VAL A 46 -12.47 6.77 10.14
C VAL A 46 -13.77 6.33 10.80
N LYS A 47 -13.83 5.09 11.27
CA LYS A 47 -15.00 4.55 11.98
C LYS A 47 -15.33 5.39 13.22
N LYS A 48 -14.33 5.73 14.01
CA LYS A 48 -14.52 6.54 15.21
C LYS A 48 -15.03 7.94 14.88
N HIS A 49 -14.55 8.51 13.78
CA HIS A 49 -15.02 9.80 13.31
C HIS A 49 -16.50 9.74 12.88
N LEU A 50 -16.86 8.74 12.06
CA LEU A 50 -18.20 8.66 11.48
C LEU A 50 -19.26 8.19 12.48
N PHE A 51 -18.90 7.30 13.40
CA PHE A 51 -19.89 6.61 14.23
C PHE A 51 -19.74 6.83 15.74
N GLN A 52 -18.63 7.40 16.18
CA GLN A 52 -18.36 7.54 17.61
C GLN A 52 -18.03 8.97 18.06
N GLY A 53 -18.32 9.95 17.21
CA GLY A 53 -18.21 11.36 17.56
C GLY A 53 -16.81 11.93 17.67
N HIS A 54 -15.79 11.22 17.22
CA HIS A 54 -14.43 11.74 17.22
C HIS A 54 -14.22 12.70 16.05
N GLU A 55 -13.43 13.76 16.25
CA GLU A 55 -12.96 14.54 15.13
C GLU A 55 -12.03 13.71 14.28
N LEU A 56 -11.99 13.95 12.96
CA LEU A 56 -11.08 13.25 12.08
C LEU A 56 -9.67 13.80 12.28
N ASP A 57 -8.80 12.97 12.84
CA ASP A 57 -7.39 13.29 13.04
C ASP A 57 -6.63 12.94 11.75
N THR A 58 -6.48 13.92 10.88
CA THR A 58 -5.84 13.70 9.57
C THR A 58 -4.35 13.42 9.69
N ASP A 59 -3.68 13.97 10.68
CA ASP A 59 -2.25 13.70 10.89
C ASP A 59 -2.03 12.27 11.35
N LYS A 60 -2.89 11.79 12.22
CA LYS A 60 -2.85 10.40 12.68
C LYS A 60 -3.13 9.44 11.53
N LEU A 61 -4.15 9.75 10.70
CA LEU A 61 -4.47 8.95 9.53
C LEU A 61 -3.28 8.94 8.55
N ALA A 62 -2.67 10.09 8.30
CA ALA A 62 -1.49 10.18 7.43
C ALA A 62 -0.34 9.33 7.96
N ASN A 63 -0.12 9.33 9.28
CA ASN A 63 0.91 8.50 9.90
C ASN A 63 0.65 7.01 9.65
N GLU A 64 -0.59 6.57 9.83
CA GLU A 64 -0.94 5.17 9.58
C GLU A 64 -0.85 4.80 8.10
N LEU A 65 -1.17 5.74 7.20
CA LEU A 65 -0.98 5.51 5.76
C LEU A 65 0.50 5.30 5.43
N GLY A 66 1.38 6.01 6.12
CA GLY A 66 2.82 5.80 6.00
C GLY A 66 3.22 4.38 6.41
N ASP A 67 2.62 3.86 7.48
CA ASP A 67 2.89 2.49 7.93
C ASP A 67 2.36 1.46 6.93
N VAL A 68 1.21 1.73 6.29
CA VAL A 68 0.71 0.90 5.18
C VAL A 68 1.76 0.85 4.06
N ALA A 69 2.30 2.01 3.68
CA ALA A 69 3.32 2.09 2.63
C ALA A 69 4.59 1.31 3.01
N TRP A 70 4.99 1.34 4.28
CA TRP A 70 6.13 0.57 4.77
C TRP A 70 5.93 -0.93 4.53
N TYR A 71 4.74 -1.45 4.86
CA TYR A 71 4.43 -2.86 4.62
C TYR A 71 4.29 -3.21 3.14
N LEU A 72 3.86 -2.26 2.30
CA LEU A 72 3.88 -2.45 0.85
C LEU A 72 5.31 -2.63 0.34
N ALA A 73 6.22 -1.78 0.81
CA ALA A 73 7.63 -1.85 0.41
C ALA A 73 8.28 -3.15 0.86
N VAL A 74 8.01 -3.57 2.09
CA VAL A 74 8.55 -4.81 2.66
C VAL A 74 8.01 -6.04 1.92
N THR A 75 6.72 -6.06 1.65
CA THR A 75 6.09 -7.18 0.95
C THR A 75 6.61 -7.29 -0.48
N ALA A 76 6.77 -6.16 -1.18
CA ALA A 76 7.37 -6.14 -2.52
C ALA A 76 8.78 -6.73 -2.49
N GLU A 77 9.60 -6.30 -1.53
CA GLU A 77 10.96 -6.84 -1.36
C GLU A 77 10.93 -8.35 -1.13
N ALA A 78 10.01 -8.82 -0.31
CA ALA A 78 9.90 -10.26 0.03
C ALA A 78 9.60 -11.13 -1.20
N ILE A 79 8.95 -10.58 -2.20
CA ILE A 79 8.68 -11.30 -3.47
C ILE A 79 9.67 -10.93 -4.57
N GLY A 80 10.74 -10.22 -4.22
CA GLY A 80 11.83 -9.89 -5.15
C GLY A 80 11.48 -8.78 -6.15
N MET A 81 10.61 -7.85 -5.78
CA MET A 81 10.18 -6.78 -6.67
C MET A 81 10.44 -5.39 -6.08
N ASP A 82 10.72 -4.43 -6.95
CA ASP A 82 10.73 -3.02 -6.55
C ASP A 82 9.28 -2.55 -6.38
N LEU A 83 9.03 -1.75 -5.36
CA LEU A 83 7.71 -1.15 -5.15
C LEU A 83 7.30 -0.30 -6.37
N GLU A 84 8.24 0.42 -6.97
CA GLU A 84 7.98 1.19 -8.19
C GLU A 84 7.41 0.32 -9.30
N THR A 85 7.97 -0.88 -9.50
CA THR A 85 7.47 -1.84 -10.50
C THR A 85 6.05 -2.29 -10.17
N VAL A 86 5.76 -2.59 -8.91
CA VAL A 86 4.42 -2.97 -8.47
C VAL A 86 3.41 -1.86 -8.78
N LEU A 87 3.79 -0.62 -8.49
CA LEU A 87 2.92 0.53 -8.75
C LEU A 87 2.76 0.78 -10.26
N GLN A 88 3.81 0.60 -11.05
CA GLN A 88 3.73 0.73 -12.50
C GLN A 88 2.78 -0.32 -13.10
N MET A 89 2.87 -1.55 -12.62
CA MET A 89 1.94 -2.62 -13.04
C MET A 89 0.49 -2.22 -12.76
N ASN A 90 0.25 -1.59 -11.61
CA ASN A 90 -1.08 -1.10 -11.25
C ASN A 90 -1.55 0.00 -12.20
N VAL A 91 -0.69 0.98 -12.49
CA VAL A 91 -1.01 2.07 -13.42
C VAL A 91 -1.34 1.52 -14.82
N ASP A 92 -0.52 0.60 -15.31
CA ASP A 92 -0.74 -0.02 -16.63
C ASP A 92 -2.09 -0.75 -16.68
N LYS A 93 -2.42 -1.46 -15.62
CA LYS A 93 -3.70 -2.15 -15.50
C LYS A 93 -4.88 -1.15 -15.53
N LEU A 94 -4.74 -0.03 -14.81
CA LEU A 94 -5.77 1.01 -14.78
C LEU A 94 -5.98 1.67 -16.14
N TYR A 95 -4.89 1.92 -16.90
CA TYR A 95 -5.01 2.45 -18.25
C TYR A 95 -5.67 1.46 -19.19
N LYS A 96 -5.42 0.17 -19.01
CA LYS A 96 -6.07 -0.87 -19.80
C LYS A 96 -7.58 -0.95 -19.53
N ARG A 97 -7.96 -0.87 -18.23
CA ARG A 97 -9.37 -0.92 -17.82
C ARG A 97 -10.13 0.36 -18.15
N TYR A 98 -9.48 1.49 -17.99
CA TYR A 98 -10.09 2.82 -18.11
C TYR A 98 -9.20 3.75 -18.93
N PRO A 99 -9.08 3.51 -20.26
CA PRO A 99 -8.17 4.30 -21.11
C PRO A 99 -8.51 5.79 -21.13
N ASP A 100 -9.78 6.14 -20.92
CA ASP A 100 -10.26 7.52 -20.94
C ASP A 100 -10.75 7.99 -19.55
N GLY A 101 -10.27 7.37 -18.48
CA GLY A 101 -10.72 7.62 -17.12
C GLY A 101 -11.82 6.65 -16.70
N PHE A 102 -12.32 6.80 -15.48
CA PHE A 102 -13.30 5.88 -14.92
C PHE A 102 -14.57 5.77 -15.78
N SER A 103 -15.07 4.54 -15.93
CA SER A 103 -16.31 4.22 -16.61
C SER A 103 -17.02 3.12 -15.82
N ALA A 104 -18.28 3.39 -15.42
CA ALA A 104 -19.09 2.41 -14.70
C ALA A 104 -19.32 1.15 -15.55
N GLU A 105 -19.55 1.33 -16.85
CA GLU A 105 -19.76 0.22 -17.78
C GLU A 105 -18.52 -0.68 -17.82
N ARG A 106 -17.33 -0.09 -17.97
CA ARG A 106 -16.10 -0.87 -17.97
C ARG A 106 -15.84 -1.56 -16.64
N SER A 107 -16.23 -0.94 -15.54
CA SER A 107 -16.11 -1.55 -14.22
C SER A 107 -17.01 -2.79 -14.10
N ILE A 108 -18.23 -2.70 -14.58
CA ILE A 108 -19.20 -3.81 -14.55
C ILE A 108 -18.70 -4.98 -15.41
N HIS A 109 -18.11 -4.72 -16.57
CA HIS A 109 -17.63 -5.72 -17.51
C HIS A 109 -16.12 -6.00 -17.40
N ARG A 110 -15.53 -5.69 -16.26
CA ARG A 110 -14.09 -5.81 -16.05
C ARG A 110 -13.53 -7.21 -16.28
N GLU A 111 -14.29 -8.25 -15.94
CA GLU A 111 -13.85 -9.64 -16.09
C GLU A 111 -13.66 -10.02 -17.56
N GLU A 112 -14.38 -9.37 -18.48
CA GLU A 112 -14.27 -9.62 -19.92
C GLU A 112 -12.97 -9.06 -20.51
N GLU A 113 -12.28 -8.20 -19.79
CA GLU A 113 -11.06 -7.51 -20.21
C GLU A 113 -9.77 -8.19 -19.75
N GLN A 114 -9.88 -9.21 -18.92
CA GLN A 114 -8.72 -9.92 -18.35
C GLN A 114 -8.19 -11.04 -19.24
#